data_721040b343c1b4028b7e3de02a4af071
#
_entry.id   721040b343c1b4028b7e3de02a4af071
#
_cell.length_a   1.000
_cell.length_b   1.000
_cell.length_c   1.000
_cell.angle_alpha   90.00
_cell.angle_beta   90.00
_cell.angle_gamma   90.00
#
_symmetry.space_group_name_H-M   'P 1'
#
loop_
_entity.id
_entity.type
_entity.pdbx_description
1 polymer ?
#
loop_
_entity_poly.entity_id
_entity_poly.type
_entity_poly.pdbx_seq_one_letter_code
_entity_poly.pdbx_strand_id
1 'polypeptide(L)'
;MSEQRMAAAAVVVGVDGSGIALSAVRWATQEAQRRGAPLRIVHVASYAERSAAGERRAASILTLAHTEAEKAGRHLVVTTEAVPGDAAAALAEAAADAQLLVVGMGGGERYEDIRLHSTTLAVCTATACPVAVVRGVAGAVPEDGQVVLGIEDVTADAAPVTVAFGHAQRHDAGLVVVHALHGTGPVRDHVIGHEALARRRQAAWTAITDGLAPWRARYPDVPVEIRIVDAPAHGHLLQAGVAARLIVLGTRARRSAAARVVLGSTSHTVLRHAPCPVLVVKRGIPLTGPAAEAAAATAGPTPPAPVARPATPEPWTLYVPDHRPRR
;
A
#
# COMPACT_ATOMS: atom_id res chain seq x y z
N MET A 1 22.47 21.46 15.35
CA MET A 1 21.21 21.24 14.61
C MET A 1 21.16 19.92 13.82
N SER A 2 22.10 18.98 14.00
CA SER A 2 22.21 17.75 13.18
C SER A 2 21.69 16.47 13.84
N GLU A 3 21.58 16.38 15.16
CA GLU A 3 21.20 15.13 15.85
C GLU A 3 19.69 14.89 15.92
N GLN A 4 18.85 15.90 15.91
CA GLN A 4 17.38 15.72 15.93
C GLN A 4 16.75 15.28 14.60
N ARG A 5 17.49 15.30 13.49
CA ARG A 5 17.02 14.82 12.18
C ARG A 5 17.18 13.30 11.97
N MET A 6 17.91 12.60 12.82
CA MET A 6 18.12 11.15 12.74
C MET A 6 17.02 10.31 13.38
N ALA A 7 16.04 10.92 14.03
CA ALA A 7 15.00 10.21 14.76
C ALA A 7 13.78 9.79 13.91
N ALA A 8 13.70 10.21 12.65
CA ALA A 8 12.61 9.74 11.77
C ALA A 8 12.97 8.37 11.16
N ALA A 9 12.12 7.38 11.37
CA ALA A 9 12.33 6.08 10.76
C ALA A 9 12.42 6.17 9.23
N ALA A 10 13.33 5.41 8.65
CA ALA A 10 13.63 5.48 7.23
C ALA A 10 12.51 4.90 6.34
N VAL A 11 12.46 5.36 5.10
CA VAL A 11 11.92 4.57 3.99
C VAL A 11 13.03 3.68 3.47
N VAL A 12 12.79 2.36 3.42
CA VAL A 12 13.75 1.37 2.91
C VAL A 12 13.34 0.97 1.51
N VAL A 13 14.29 0.84 0.59
CA VAL A 13 14.03 0.29 -0.75
C VAL A 13 15.01 -0.82 -1.08
N GLY A 14 14.48 -1.99 -1.48
CA GLY A 14 15.26 -3.13 -1.95
C GLY A 14 15.60 -3.01 -3.44
N VAL A 15 16.86 -3.22 -3.80
CA VAL A 15 17.36 -3.14 -5.19
C VAL A 15 18.13 -4.38 -5.60
N ASP A 16 17.89 -4.84 -6.86
CA ASP A 16 18.55 -5.98 -7.49
C ASP A 16 19.32 -5.60 -8.76
N GLY A 17 19.35 -4.30 -9.10
CA GLY A 17 19.96 -3.76 -10.30
C GLY A 17 19.06 -3.77 -11.52
N SER A 18 17.82 -4.24 -11.43
CA SER A 18 16.84 -4.18 -12.52
C SER A 18 16.31 -2.77 -12.75
N GLY A 19 15.82 -2.48 -13.97
CA GLY A 19 15.16 -1.21 -14.27
C GLY A 19 13.91 -0.95 -13.42
N ILE A 20 13.24 -2.02 -12.98
CA ILE A 20 12.08 -1.94 -12.09
C ILE A 20 12.50 -1.54 -10.68
N ALA A 21 13.64 -2.06 -10.19
CA ALA A 21 14.20 -1.62 -8.92
C ALA A 21 14.55 -0.13 -8.95
N LEU A 22 15.05 0.40 -10.07
CA LEU A 22 15.29 1.85 -10.21
C LEU A 22 13.98 2.66 -10.21
N SER A 23 12.90 2.13 -10.79
CA SER A 23 11.56 2.74 -10.67
C SER A 23 11.07 2.73 -9.23
N ALA A 24 11.34 1.66 -8.48
CA ALA A 24 11.05 1.59 -7.05
C ALA A 24 11.87 2.63 -6.25
N VAL A 25 13.13 2.84 -6.60
CA VAL A 25 13.98 3.90 -6.01
C VAL A 25 13.39 5.28 -6.24
N ARG A 26 12.99 5.61 -7.47
CA ARG A 26 12.34 6.91 -7.78
C ARG A 26 11.11 7.14 -6.92
N TRP A 27 10.22 6.14 -6.87
CA TRP A 27 9.01 6.20 -6.07
C TRP A 27 9.30 6.33 -4.56
N ALA A 28 10.24 5.52 -4.04
CA ALA A 28 10.66 5.55 -2.65
C ALA A 28 11.27 6.90 -2.26
N THR A 29 12.05 7.52 -3.16
CA THR A 29 12.64 8.84 -2.97
C THR A 29 11.58 9.92 -2.80
N GLN A 30 10.60 9.95 -3.69
CA GLN A 30 9.48 10.90 -3.61
C GLN A 30 8.67 10.70 -2.32
N GLU A 31 8.43 9.45 -1.95
CA GLU A 31 7.70 9.13 -0.73
C GLU A 31 8.48 9.50 0.54
N ALA A 32 9.80 9.25 0.55
CA ALA A 32 10.68 9.66 1.65
C ALA A 32 10.71 11.18 1.83
N GLN A 33 10.76 11.95 0.74
CA GLN A 33 10.68 13.40 0.78
C GLN A 33 9.38 13.91 1.39
N ARG A 34 8.23 13.35 0.93
CA ARG A 34 6.91 13.73 1.47
C ARG A 34 6.72 13.34 2.92
N ARG A 35 7.42 12.33 3.40
CA ARG A 35 7.44 11.91 4.80
C ARG A 35 8.44 12.66 5.65
N GLY A 36 9.33 13.45 5.06
CA GLY A 36 10.47 14.04 5.76
C GLY A 36 11.41 13.00 6.38
N ALA A 37 11.49 11.80 5.77
CA ALA A 37 12.21 10.64 6.27
C ALA A 37 13.48 10.40 5.43
N PRO A 38 14.57 9.83 6.01
CA PRO A 38 15.72 9.39 5.23
C PRO A 38 15.36 8.21 4.34
N LEU A 39 16.09 8.06 3.23
CA LEU A 39 16.01 6.91 2.32
C LEU A 39 17.18 5.96 2.56
N ARG A 40 16.90 4.68 2.77
CA ARG A 40 17.90 3.63 2.89
C ARG A 40 17.74 2.65 1.72
N ILE A 41 18.76 2.57 0.88
CA ILE A 41 18.81 1.69 -0.30
C ILE A 41 19.55 0.42 0.10
N VAL A 42 18.91 -0.73 -0.03
CA VAL A 42 19.44 -2.01 0.40
C VAL A 42 19.56 -2.94 -0.81
N HIS A 43 20.77 -3.44 -1.06
CA HIS A 43 21.01 -4.55 -1.98
C HIS A 43 21.31 -5.82 -1.18
N VAL A 44 20.60 -6.91 -1.48
CA VAL A 44 20.87 -8.19 -0.84
C VAL A 44 21.73 -9.04 -1.76
N ALA A 45 23.00 -9.21 -1.39
CA ALA A 45 23.94 -10.05 -2.10
C ALA A 45 23.69 -11.53 -1.76
N SER A 46 23.40 -12.35 -2.76
CA SER A 46 23.24 -13.79 -2.58
C SER A 46 24.57 -14.46 -2.14
N TYR A 47 24.49 -15.65 -1.57
CA TYR A 47 25.68 -16.43 -1.20
C TYR A 47 26.60 -16.70 -2.40
N ALA A 48 26.07 -16.77 -3.61
CA ALA A 48 26.85 -16.92 -4.83
C ALA A 48 27.67 -15.67 -5.21
N GLU A 49 27.33 -14.52 -4.67
CA GLU A 49 28.00 -13.22 -4.92
C GLU A 49 29.09 -12.89 -3.91
N ARG A 50 29.50 -13.85 -3.06
CA ARG A 50 30.61 -13.70 -2.11
C ARG A 50 32.00 -13.79 -2.79
N SER A 51 32.20 -13.02 -3.82
CA SER A 51 33.46 -12.92 -4.57
C SER A 51 33.76 -11.44 -4.84
N ALA A 52 35.03 -11.14 -5.13
CA ALA A 52 35.38 -9.77 -5.50
C ALA A 52 34.62 -9.25 -6.73
N ALA A 53 34.15 -10.13 -7.60
CA ALA A 53 33.27 -9.76 -8.72
C ALA A 53 31.84 -9.42 -8.23
N GLY A 54 31.33 -10.20 -7.29
CA GLY A 54 30.01 -9.93 -6.67
C GLY A 54 30.02 -8.64 -5.87
N GLU A 55 31.07 -8.36 -5.10
CA GLU A 55 31.22 -7.10 -4.37
C GLU A 55 31.22 -5.88 -5.31
N ARG A 56 31.96 -5.98 -6.43
CA ARG A 56 31.97 -4.91 -7.45
C ARG A 56 30.58 -4.73 -8.08
N ARG A 57 29.86 -5.83 -8.34
CA ARG A 57 28.50 -5.77 -8.86
C ARG A 57 27.56 -5.10 -7.87
N ALA A 58 27.58 -5.48 -6.60
CA ALA A 58 26.78 -4.86 -5.53
C ALA A 58 27.08 -3.37 -5.42
N ALA A 59 28.36 -2.97 -5.43
CA ALA A 59 28.76 -1.57 -5.42
C ALA A 59 28.21 -0.80 -6.63
N SER A 60 28.26 -1.40 -7.83
CA SER A 60 27.72 -0.79 -9.06
C SER A 60 26.19 -0.61 -8.98
N ILE A 61 25.46 -1.61 -8.47
CA ILE A 61 24.01 -1.55 -8.27
C ILE A 61 23.66 -0.41 -7.31
N LEU A 62 24.35 -0.33 -6.17
CA LEU A 62 24.11 0.69 -5.16
C LEU A 62 24.46 2.10 -5.68
N THR A 63 25.56 2.25 -6.42
CA THR A 63 25.94 3.53 -7.03
C THR A 63 24.88 4.00 -8.02
N LEU A 64 24.37 3.10 -8.88
CA LEU A 64 23.32 3.42 -9.84
C LEU A 64 22.02 3.82 -9.13
N ALA A 65 21.62 3.07 -8.10
CA ALA A 65 20.44 3.36 -7.31
C ALA A 65 20.55 4.68 -6.54
N HIS A 66 21.71 4.97 -5.98
CA HIS A 66 21.98 6.26 -5.30
C HIS A 66 21.86 7.44 -6.28
N THR A 67 22.51 7.33 -7.44
CA THR A 67 22.43 8.36 -8.49
C THR A 67 20.98 8.58 -8.94
N GLU A 68 20.18 7.53 -9.02
CA GLU A 68 18.77 7.64 -9.38
C GLU A 68 17.95 8.33 -8.28
N ALA A 69 18.26 8.07 -7.01
CA ALA A 69 17.65 8.76 -5.88
C ALA A 69 18.00 10.26 -5.87
N GLU A 70 19.26 10.63 -6.14
CA GLU A 70 19.69 12.03 -6.24
C GLU A 70 18.97 12.80 -7.34
N LYS A 71 18.71 12.16 -8.49
CA LYS A 71 17.93 12.75 -9.59
C LYS A 71 16.47 12.93 -9.23
N ALA A 72 15.90 11.98 -8.49
CA ALA A 72 14.47 11.96 -8.15
C ALA A 72 14.13 12.88 -6.98
N GLY A 73 15.10 13.25 -6.12
CA GLY A 73 14.86 14.04 -4.92
C GLY A 73 16.04 14.93 -4.54
N ARG A 74 15.74 16.14 -4.02
CA ARG A 74 16.74 17.07 -3.50
C ARG A 74 16.70 17.11 -1.97
N HIS A 75 17.87 17.29 -1.34
CA HIS A 75 18.00 17.46 0.12
C HIS A 75 17.53 16.27 0.97
N LEU A 76 17.51 15.08 0.37
CA LEU A 76 17.21 13.84 1.07
C LEU A 76 18.49 13.19 1.61
N VAL A 77 18.44 12.72 2.85
CA VAL A 77 19.52 11.86 3.38
C VAL A 77 19.35 10.47 2.77
N VAL A 78 20.30 10.06 1.93
CA VAL A 78 20.31 8.77 1.27
C VAL A 78 21.48 7.95 1.80
N THR A 79 21.21 6.73 2.25
CA THR A 79 22.23 5.75 2.63
C THR A 79 22.11 4.50 1.78
N THR A 80 23.22 3.84 1.52
CA THR A 80 23.28 2.60 0.72
C THR A 80 23.95 1.51 1.51
N GLU A 81 23.45 0.28 1.40
CA GLU A 81 23.96 -0.87 2.13
C GLU A 81 23.85 -2.14 1.28
N ALA A 82 24.92 -2.94 1.29
CA ALA A 82 24.91 -4.30 0.77
C ALA A 82 24.87 -5.29 1.95
N VAL A 83 23.83 -6.13 2.01
CA VAL A 83 23.67 -7.14 3.06
C VAL A 83 23.73 -8.54 2.46
N PRO A 84 24.40 -9.50 3.08
CA PRO A 84 24.41 -10.88 2.60
C PRO A 84 23.16 -11.63 3.06
N GLY A 85 22.64 -12.57 2.26
CA GLY A 85 21.64 -13.50 2.74
C GLY A 85 20.50 -13.81 1.79
N ASP A 86 19.40 -14.29 2.35
CA ASP A 86 18.12 -14.44 1.66
C ASP A 86 17.47 -13.08 1.52
N ALA A 87 17.03 -12.74 0.31
CA ALA A 87 16.54 -11.40 0.01
C ALA A 87 15.30 -11.02 0.83
N ALA A 88 14.37 -11.97 1.07
CA ALA A 88 13.17 -11.67 1.82
C ALA A 88 13.44 -11.47 3.30
N ALA A 89 14.28 -12.31 3.89
CA ALA A 89 14.65 -12.22 5.29
C ALA A 89 15.48 -10.97 5.58
N ALA A 90 16.51 -10.70 4.74
CA ALA A 90 17.38 -9.56 4.91
C ALA A 90 16.65 -8.22 4.73
N LEU A 91 15.74 -8.12 3.74
CA LEU A 91 14.91 -6.92 3.58
C LEU A 91 13.91 -6.74 4.72
N ALA A 92 13.33 -7.83 5.25
CA ALA A 92 12.44 -7.75 6.40
C ALA A 92 13.17 -7.27 7.65
N GLU A 93 14.40 -7.73 7.87
CA GLU A 93 15.27 -7.28 8.96
C GLU A 93 15.66 -5.81 8.78
N ALA A 94 16.13 -5.43 7.58
CA ALA A 94 16.47 -4.05 7.27
C ALA A 94 15.28 -3.07 7.44
N ALA A 95 14.06 -3.56 7.31
CA ALA A 95 12.84 -2.78 7.44
C ALA A 95 12.15 -2.91 8.80
N ALA A 96 12.78 -3.54 9.81
CA ALA A 96 12.16 -3.78 11.11
C ALA A 96 11.69 -2.47 11.78
N ASP A 97 12.50 -1.41 11.67
CA ASP A 97 12.22 -0.08 12.21
C ASP A 97 11.82 0.95 11.13
N ALA A 98 11.50 0.49 9.92
CA ALA A 98 11.17 1.36 8.81
C ALA A 98 9.70 1.82 8.86
N GLN A 99 9.43 3.02 8.33
CA GLN A 99 8.06 3.48 8.09
C GLN A 99 7.43 2.75 6.91
N LEU A 100 8.25 2.35 5.95
CA LEU A 100 7.83 1.79 4.68
C LEU A 100 8.97 0.99 4.07
N LEU A 101 8.68 -0.20 3.59
CA LEU A 101 9.56 -0.94 2.71
C LEU A 101 9.04 -0.86 1.28
N VAL A 102 9.91 -0.54 0.33
CA VAL A 102 9.60 -0.46 -1.09
C VAL A 102 10.34 -1.54 -1.84
N VAL A 103 9.66 -2.26 -2.69
CA VAL A 103 10.25 -3.28 -3.56
C VAL A 103 9.72 -3.16 -4.98
N GLY A 104 10.56 -3.41 -5.95
CA GLY A 104 10.15 -3.60 -7.34
C GLY A 104 9.52 -4.98 -7.54
N MET A 105 8.53 -5.09 -8.40
CA MET A 105 7.98 -6.38 -8.81
C MET A 105 8.11 -6.57 -10.32
N GLY A 106 8.87 -7.57 -10.70
CA GLY A 106 9.17 -7.92 -12.07
C GLY A 106 10.68 -8.01 -12.29
N GLY A 107 11.19 -9.04 -12.86
CA GLY A 107 12.60 -9.29 -13.09
C GLY A 107 12.86 -10.06 -14.37
N GLY A 108 11.94 -10.07 -15.31
CA GLY A 108 12.14 -10.68 -16.62
C GLY A 108 11.59 -9.78 -17.72
N GLU A 109 12.36 -9.56 -18.76
CA GLU A 109 11.94 -8.82 -19.96
C GLU A 109 10.86 -9.53 -20.78
N ARG A 110 10.36 -10.68 -20.31
CA ARG A 110 9.32 -11.47 -20.99
C ARG A 110 8.02 -11.41 -20.21
N TYR A 111 6.98 -11.00 -20.88
CA TYR A 111 5.58 -10.94 -20.43
C TYR A 111 5.04 -12.29 -19.89
N GLU A 112 5.68 -13.40 -20.18
CA GLU A 112 5.28 -14.75 -19.76
C GLU A 112 5.77 -15.15 -18.36
N ASP A 113 6.77 -14.46 -17.80
CA ASP A 113 7.31 -14.70 -16.45
C ASP A 113 6.76 -13.75 -15.37
N ILE A 114 5.52 -13.28 -15.50
CA ILE A 114 4.82 -12.55 -14.42
C ILE A 114 4.44 -13.56 -13.29
N ARG A 115 5.42 -14.29 -12.83
CA ARG A 115 5.34 -14.93 -11.52
C ARG A 115 5.56 -13.81 -10.51
N LEU A 116 4.65 -13.71 -9.54
CA LEU A 116 4.96 -12.99 -8.31
C LEU A 116 6.27 -13.56 -7.80
N HIS A 117 7.34 -12.78 -7.86
CA HIS A 117 8.61 -13.25 -7.35
C HIS A 117 8.40 -13.65 -5.90
N SER A 118 8.86 -14.83 -5.57
CA SER A 118 8.80 -15.40 -4.22
C SER A 118 9.26 -14.41 -3.15
N THR A 119 10.25 -13.58 -3.48
CA THR A 119 10.77 -12.51 -2.63
C THR A 119 9.73 -11.44 -2.29
N THR A 120 8.99 -10.89 -3.26
CA THR A 120 7.98 -9.84 -2.99
C THR A 120 6.87 -10.35 -2.09
N LEU A 121 6.35 -11.55 -2.35
CA LEU A 121 5.34 -12.18 -1.49
C LEU A 121 5.86 -12.48 -0.09
N ALA A 122 7.08 -13.02 -0.01
CA ALA A 122 7.72 -13.34 1.26
C ALA A 122 7.94 -12.07 2.09
N VAL A 123 8.42 -10.98 1.47
CA VAL A 123 8.59 -9.67 2.11
C VAL A 123 7.25 -9.13 2.62
N CYS A 124 6.18 -9.12 1.81
CA CYS A 124 4.85 -8.65 2.23
C CYS A 124 4.31 -9.42 3.44
N THR A 125 4.74 -10.67 3.63
CA THR A 125 4.29 -11.50 4.76
C THR A 125 5.24 -11.46 5.95
N ALA A 126 6.54 -11.22 5.74
CA ALA A 126 7.56 -11.22 6.78
C ALA A 126 7.65 -9.89 7.54
N THR A 127 7.54 -8.73 6.86
CA THR A 127 7.73 -7.42 7.47
C THR A 127 6.61 -6.98 8.38
N ALA A 128 6.92 -6.21 9.41
CA ALA A 128 5.94 -5.56 10.28
C ALA A 128 5.44 -4.22 9.68
N CYS A 129 6.31 -3.49 8.96
CA CYS A 129 5.95 -2.24 8.32
C CYS A 129 5.13 -2.46 7.03
N PRO A 130 4.41 -1.43 6.55
CA PRO A 130 3.78 -1.44 5.23
C PRO A 130 4.79 -1.70 4.10
N VAL A 131 4.38 -2.46 3.08
CA VAL A 131 5.22 -2.79 1.91
C VAL A 131 4.60 -2.20 0.65
N ALA A 132 5.30 -1.28 -0.01
CA ALA A 132 4.93 -0.78 -1.33
C ALA A 132 5.58 -1.66 -2.42
N VAL A 133 4.75 -2.18 -3.29
CA VAL A 133 5.16 -2.94 -4.46
C VAL A 133 5.00 -2.06 -5.69
N VAL A 134 6.12 -1.64 -6.26
CA VAL A 134 6.19 -0.81 -7.47
C VAL A 134 6.33 -1.71 -8.68
N ARG A 135 5.46 -1.52 -9.66
CA ARG A 135 5.43 -2.33 -10.88
C ARG A 135 5.89 -1.54 -12.11
N GLY A 136 6.61 -2.26 -12.96
CA GLY A 136 6.88 -1.89 -14.36
C GLY A 136 7.49 -0.53 -14.60
N VAL A 137 7.57 -0.17 -15.86
CA VAL A 137 7.80 1.21 -16.24
C VAL A 137 6.57 1.98 -15.77
N ALA A 138 6.71 2.65 -14.64
CA ALA A 138 5.68 3.55 -14.18
C ALA A 138 5.44 4.55 -15.32
N GLY A 139 4.39 4.35 -16.09
CA GLY A 139 3.70 5.47 -16.65
C GLY A 139 3.53 6.42 -15.48
N ALA A 140 3.80 7.68 -15.65
CA ALA A 140 3.77 8.64 -14.58
C ALA A 140 2.55 8.37 -13.71
N VAL A 141 2.77 8.07 -12.43
CA VAL A 141 1.67 7.96 -11.47
C VAL A 141 0.93 9.28 -11.58
N PRO A 142 -0.38 9.29 -11.87
CA PRO A 142 -1.10 10.55 -12.06
C PRO A 142 -0.90 11.44 -10.83
N GLU A 143 -0.41 12.66 -11.03
CA GLU A 143 -0.17 13.58 -9.91
C GLU A 143 -1.47 13.86 -9.15
N ASP A 144 -2.59 13.92 -9.88
CA ASP A 144 -3.95 14.10 -9.33
C ASP A 144 -4.65 12.78 -9.00
N GLY A 145 -3.93 11.66 -9.04
CA GLY A 145 -4.48 10.33 -8.82
C GLY A 145 -4.99 10.14 -7.39
N GLN A 146 -6.14 9.50 -7.24
CA GLN A 146 -6.73 9.16 -5.96
C GLN A 146 -6.00 7.98 -5.29
N VAL A 147 -6.12 7.87 -3.98
CA VAL A 147 -5.78 6.65 -3.24
C VAL A 147 -6.98 5.71 -3.27
N VAL A 148 -6.77 4.47 -3.65
CA VAL A 148 -7.81 3.43 -3.63
C VAL A 148 -7.56 2.48 -2.47
N LEU A 149 -8.56 2.28 -1.61
CA LEU A 149 -8.48 1.39 -0.46
C LEU A 149 -9.46 0.23 -0.62
N GLY A 150 -8.96 -1.00 -0.64
CA GLY A 150 -9.78 -2.19 -0.56
C GLY A 150 -9.99 -2.63 0.89
N ILE A 151 -11.23 -2.70 1.34
CA ILE A 151 -11.57 -3.14 2.70
C ILE A 151 -12.55 -4.30 2.69
N GLU A 152 -12.45 -5.13 3.72
CA GLU A 152 -13.43 -6.16 4.04
C GLU A 152 -14.29 -5.74 5.25
N ASP A 153 -13.66 -5.19 6.26
CA ASP A 153 -14.28 -4.68 7.49
C ASP A 153 -13.44 -3.54 8.05
N VAL A 154 -14.05 -2.43 8.44
CA VAL A 154 -13.32 -1.23 8.89
C VAL A 154 -12.49 -1.50 10.14
N THR A 155 -13.02 -2.28 11.09
CA THR A 155 -12.34 -2.58 12.35
C THR A 155 -11.12 -3.49 12.11
N ALA A 156 -11.30 -4.54 11.32
CA ALA A 156 -10.21 -5.46 10.95
C ALA A 156 -9.16 -4.77 10.07
N ASP A 157 -9.57 -3.77 9.29
CA ASP A 157 -8.74 -3.01 8.36
C ASP A 157 -8.26 -1.66 8.94
N ALA A 158 -8.34 -1.44 10.24
CA ALA A 158 -7.96 -0.17 10.86
C ALA A 158 -6.55 0.33 10.47
N ALA A 159 -5.56 -0.58 10.39
CA ALA A 159 -4.22 -0.22 9.94
C ALA A 159 -4.17 0.16 8.44
N PRO A 160 -4.72 -0.62 7.49
CA PRO A 160 -4.88 -0.20 6.09
C PRO A 160 -5.62 1.13 5.94
N VAL A 161 -6.72 1.35 6.68
CA VAL A 161 -7.49 2.61 6.68
C VAL A 161 -6.60 3.78 7.11
N THR A 162 -5.90 3.64 8.24
CA THR A 162 -4.99 4.68 8.76
C THR A 162 -3.91 5.05 7.74
N VAL A 163 -3.30 4.04 7.14
CA VAL A 163 -2.25 4.25 6.13
C VAL A 163 -2.80 4.91 4.87
N ALA A 164 -4.00 4.53 4.42
CA ALA A 164 -4.65 5.11 3.24
C ALA A 164 -5.00 6.59 3.45
N PHE A 165 -5.62 6.94 4.57
CA PHE A 165 -5.90 8.33 4.91
C PHE A 165 -4.63 9.18 5.03
N GLY A 166 -3.62 8.68 5.76
CA GLY A 166 -2.35 9.39 5.91
C GLY A 166 -1.61 9.56 4.58
N HIS A 167 -1.73 8.60 3.65
CA HIS A 167 -1.17 8.75 2.30
C HIS A 167 -1.96 9.77 1.48
N ALA A 168 -3.29 9.70 1.50
CA ALA A 168 -4.16 10.65 0.80
C ALA A 168 -3.89 12.09 1.25
N GLN A 169 -3.80 12.35 2.55
CA GLN A 169 -3.48 13.66 3.10
C GLN A 169 -2.11 14.18 2.65
N ARG A 170 -1.04 13.35 2.72
CA ARG A 170 0.31 13.77 2.31
C ARG A 170 0.41 14.14 0.83
N HIS A 171 -0.51 13.62 0.03
CA HIS A 171 -0.52 13.81 -1.42
C HIS A 171 -1.64 14.74 -1.90
N ASP A 172 -2.38 15.37 -0.97
CA ASP A 172 -3.56 16.18 -1.29
C ASP A 172 -4.52 15.46 -2.25
N ALA A 173 -4.78 14.20 -1.96
CA ALA A 173 -5.52 13.27 -2.80
C ALA A 173 -6.84 12.83 -2.18
N GLY A 174 -7.82 12.52 -3.02
CA GLY A 174 -9.04 11.84 -2.57
C GLY A 174 -8.81 10.37 -2.23
N LEU A 175 -9.69 9.81 -1.41
CA LEU A 175 -9.72 8.41 -1.02
C LEU A 175 -10.96 7.71 -1.56
N VAL A 176 -10.77 6.67 -2.38
CA VAL A 176 -11.83 5.79 -2.87
C VAL A 176 -11.80 4.50 -2.07
N VAL A 177 -12.83 4.24 -1.28
CA VAL A 177 -12.98 3.03 -0.47
C VAL A 177 -13.84 2.02 -1.22
N VAL A 178 -13.28 0.87 -1.56
CA VAL A 178 -13.95 -0.22 -2.29
C VAL A 178 -14.25 -1.38 -1.34
N HIS A 179 -15.53 -1.72 -1.21
CA HIS A 179 -16.00 -2.88 -0.45
C HIS A 179 -16.85 -3.79 -1.34
N ALA A 180 -16.53 -5.09 -1.36
CA ALA A 180 -17.29 -6.09 -2.10
C ALA A 180 -18.27 -6.82 -1.18
N LEU A 181 -19.54 -6.89 -1.57
CA LEU A 181 -20.59 -7.61 -0.82
C LEU A 181 -20.41 -9.12 -0.84
N HIS A 182 -19.68 -9.64 -1.84
CA HIS A 182 -19.42 -11.06 -1.99
C HIS A 182 -18.03 -11.42 -1.45
N GLY A 183 -18.00 -12.35 -0.49
CA GLY A 183 -16.76 -13.02 -0.10
C GLY A 183 -16.21 -13.90 -1.24
N THR A 184 -14.93 -14.26 -1.15
CA THR A 184 -14.22 -15.13 -2.12
C THR A 184 -14.61 -16.63 -2.01
N GLY A 185 -15.76 -16.95 -1.38
CA GLY A 185 -16.25 -18.33 -1.26
C GLY A 185 -17.09 -18.73 -2.47
N PRO A 186 -17.20 -20.05 -2.78
CA PRO A 186 -18.15 -20.54 -3.76
C PRO A 186 -19.56 -20.46 -3.18
N VAL A 187 -20.06 -19.24 -2.98
CA VAL A 187 -21.44 -19.07 -2.59
C VAL A 187 -22.27 -19.27 -3.84
N ARG A 188 -23.03 -20.35 -3.82
CA ARG A 188 -24.20 -20.53 -4.70
C ARG A 188 -25.23 -19.46 -4.32
N ASP A 189 -25.00 -18.20 -4.71
CA ASP A 189 -25.99 -17.14 -4.64
C ASP A 189 -27.04 -17.38 -5.73
N HIS A 190 -27.86 -18.40 -5.50
CA HIS A 190 -29.10 -18.52 -6.20
C HIS A 190 -30.05 -17.44 -5.69
N VAL A 191 -30.18 -16.40 -6.51
CA VAL A 191 -31.31 -15.46 -6.47
C VAL A 191 -31.52 -14.79 -5.12
N ILE A 192 -30.58 -13.95 -4.70
CA ILE A 192 -30.91 -12.93 -3.72
C ILE A 192 -31.82 -11.93 -4.46
N GLY A 193 -33.07 -11.80 -4.02
CA GLY A 193 -34.00 -10.82 -4.61
C GLY A 193 -33.44 -9.39 -4.52
N HIS A 194 -33.78 -8.54 -5.49
CA HIS A 194 -33.29 -7.15 -5.59
C HIS A 194 -33.40 -6.36 -4.29
N GLU A 195 -34.48 -6.56 -3.53
CA GLU A 195 -34.67 -5.90 -2.23
C GLU A 195 -33.67 -6.37 -1.16
N ALA A 196 -33.34 -7.67 -1.12
CA ALA A 196 -32.39 -8.20 -0.17
C ALA A 196 -30.97 -7.71 -0.47
N LEU A 197 -30.61 -7.62 -1.76
CA LEU A 197 -29.36 -7.03 -2.20
C LEU A 197 -29.27 -5.54 -1.86
N ALA A 198 -30.36 -4.78 -2.09
CA ALA A 198 -30.42 -3.37 -1.73
C ALA A 198 -30.27 -3.16 -0.21
N ARG A 199 -30.93 -3.98 0.61
CA ARG A 199 -30.75 -3.95 2.08
C ARG A 199 -29.32 -4.27 2.50
N ARG A 200 -28.68 -5.29 1.92
CA ARG A 200 -27.26 -5.63 2.19
C ARG A 200 -26.33 -4.48 1.81
N ARG A 201 -26.55 -3.87 0.65
CA ARG A 201 -25.77 -2.72 0.17
C ARG A 201 -25.90 -1.53 1.12
N GLN A 202 -27.12 -1.21 1.52
CA GLN A 202 -27.39 -0.12 2.46
C GLN A 202 -26.75 -0.40 3.83
N ALA A 203 -26.86 -1.61 4.35
CA ALA A 203 -26.26 -2.00 5.62
C ALA A 203 -24.72 -1.89 5.57
N ALA A 204 -24.09 -2.36 4.49
CA ALA A 204 -22.65 -2.25 4.29
C ALA A 204 -22.20 -0.77 4.18
N TRP A 205 -22.96 0.04 3.44
CA TRP A 205 -22.68 1.47 3.30
C TRP A 205 -22.73 2.18 4.65
N THR A 206 -23.79 1.95 5.45
CA THR A 206 -23.91 2.51 6.80
C THR A 206 -22.78 2.08 7.70
N ALA A 207 -22.48 0.77 7.76
CA ALA A 207 -21.42 0.23 8.61
C ALA A 207 -20.03 0.81 8.26
N ILE A 208 -19.76 1.00 6.97
CA ILE A 208 -18.48 1.58 6.52
C ILE A 208 -18.46 3.09 6.82
N THR A 209 -19.54 3.81 6.56
CA THR A 209 -19.62 5.25 6.81
C THR A 209 -19.42 5.55 8.30
N ASP A 210 -20.11 4.82 9.17
CA ASP A 210 -20.01 4.97 10.63
C ASP A 210 -18.62 4.54 11.12
N GLY A 211 -18.12 3.43 10.58
CA GLY A 211 -16.80 2.93 10.92
C GLY A 211 -15.67 3.89 10.54
N LEU A 212 -15.78 4.61 9.41
CA LEU A 212 -14.80 5.58 8.96
C LEU A 212 -14.89 6.96 9.65
N ALA A 213 -15.93 7.21 10.44
CA ALA A 213 -16.15 8.51 11.08
C ALA A 213 -14.93 9.02 11.89
N PRO A 214 -14.20 8.20 12.68
CA PRO A 214 -13.01 8.67 13.42
C PRO A 214 -11.90 9.18 12.50
N TRP A 215 -11.68 8.50 11.37
CA TRP A 215 -10.65 8.92 10.40
C TRP A 215 -11.07 10.17 9.63
N ARG A 216 -12.34 10.29 9.25
CA ARG A 216 -12.87 11.50 8.60
C ARG A 216 -12.78 12.72 9.51
N ALA A 217 -13.04 12.54 10.82
CA ALA A 217 -12.84 13.60 11.80
C ALA A 217 -11.37 14.03 11.95
N ARG A 218 -10.45 13.07 11.82
CA ARG A 218 -9.00 13.30 11.92
C ARG A 218 -8.38 13.86 10.65
N TYR A 219 -8.94 13.53 9.48
CA TYR A 219 -8.47 13.92 8.15
C TYR A 219 -9.59 14.64 7.39
N PRO A 220 -10.02 15.85 7.86
CA PRO A 220 -11.21 16.52 7.33
C PRO A 220 -11.04 16.96 5.86
N ASP A 221 -9.81 17.20 5.43
CA ASP A 221 -9.49 17.67 4.08
C ASP A 221 -9.39 16.55 3.04
N VAL A 222 -9.47 15.26 3.47
CA VAL A 222 -9.44 14.12 2.57
C VAL A 222 -10.85 13.81 2.07
N PRO A 223 -11.17 14.07 0.78
CA PRO A 223 -12.45 13.66 0.19
C PRO A 223 -12.55 12.13 0.16
N VAL A 224 -13.65 11.57 0.66
CA VAL A 224 -13.86 10.12 0.73
C VAL A 224 -15.06 9.71 -0.11
N GLU A 225 -14.84 8.85 -1.10
CA GLU A 225 -15.88 8.17 -1.88
C GLU A 225 -15.96 6.71 -1.45
N ILE A 226 -17.17 6.21 -1.17
CA ILE A 226 -17.41 4.80 -0.80
C ILE A 226 -18.09 4.09 -1.97
N ARG A 227 -17.47 3.01 -2.45
CA ARG A 227 -18.00 2.14 -3.53
C ARG A 227 -18.33 0.76 -2.99
N ILE A 228 -19.61 0.46 -2.87
CA ILE A 228 -20.09 -0.88 -2.54
C ILE A 228 -20.35 -1.62 -3.85
N VAL A 229 -19.61 -2.71 -4.08
CA VAL A 229 -19.68 -3.47 -5.33
C VAL A 229 -20.23 -4.86 -5.12
N ASP A 230 -21.05 -5.31 -6.07
CA ASP A 230 -21.68 -6.63 -6.07
C ASP A 230 -20.95 -7.54 -7.08
N ALA A 231 -19.62 -7.60 -6.95
CA ALA A 231 -18.72 -8.35 -7.80
C ALA A 231 -17.40 -8.57 -7.05
N PRO A 232 -16.53 -9.46 -7.53
CA PRO A 232 -15.22 -9.66 -6.92
C PRO A 232 -14.41 -8.36 -6.85
N ALA A 233 -13.91 -8.01 -5.66
CA ALA A 233 -13.25 -6.73 -5.37
C ALA A 233 -12.07 -6.43 -6.32
N HIS A 234 -11.32 -7.47 -6.76
CA HIS A 234 -10.12 -7.29 -7.58
C HIS A 234 -10.40 -6.55 -8.90
N GLY A 235 -11.51 -6.83 -9.57
CA GLY A 235 -11.87 -6.17 -10.83
C GLY A 235 -12.08 -4.66 -10.64
N HIS A 236 -12.82 -4.27 -9.62
CA HIS A 236 -13.09 -2.87 -9.30
C HIS A 236 -11.85 -2.13 -8.79
N LEU A 237 -11.01 -2.81 -8.00
CA LEU A 237 -9.73 -2.25 -7.55
C LEU A 237 -8.78 -2.00 -8.72
N LEU A 238 -8.68 -2.93 -9.67
CA LEU A 238 -7.86 -2.76 -10.88
C LEU A 238 -8.39 -1.65 -11.78
N GLN A 239 -9.71 -1.58 -11.96
CA GLN A 239 -10.34 -0.52 -12.73
C GLN A 239 -10.09 0.86 -12.10
N ALA A 240 -10.32 0.99 -10.79
CA ALA A 240 -10.02 2.22 -10.06
C ALA A 240 -8.52 2.56 -10.08
N GLY A 241 -7.67 1.52 -10.10
CA GLY A 241 -6.22 1.65 -10.16
C GLY A 241 -5.66 2.33 -11.41
N VAL A 242 -6.42 2.37 -12.52
CA VAL A 242 -5.99 3.00 -13.78
C VAL A 242 -5.73 4.52 -13.59
N ALA A 243 -6.57 5.18 -12.79
CA ALA A 243 -6.45 6.60 -12.48
C ALA A 243 -5.94 6.85 -11.04
N ALA A 244 -5.51 5.79 -10.35
CA ALA A 244 -5.05 5.90 -8.97
C ALA A 244 -3.53 6.15 -8.91
N ARG A 245 -3.13 6.87 -7.89
CA ARG A 245 -1.71 6.97 -7.51
C ARG A 245 -1.22 5.78 -6.70
N LEU A 246 -2.14 5.12 -5.98
CA LEU A 246 -1.84 4.02 -5.07
C LEU A 246 -3.08 3.18 -4.80
N ILE A 247 -2.92 1.86 -4.73
CA ILE A 247 -3.91 0.96 -4.16
C ILE A 247 -3.40 0.48 -2.79
N VAL A 248 -4.22 0.59 -1.74
CA VAL A 248 -3.92 0.11 -0.39
C VAL A 248 -4.76 -1.13 -0.11
N LEU A 249 -4.11 -2.19 0.36
CA LEU A 249 -4.74 -3.47 0.68
C LEU A 249 -4.29 -4.00 2.04
N GLY A 250 -5.22 -4.61 2.78
CA GLY A 250 -4.90 -5.37 3.97
C GLY A 250 -4.47 -6.82 3.65
N THR A 251 -3.55 -7.38 4.44
CA THR A 251 -3.30 -8.82 4.43
C THR A 251 -4.36 -9.56 5.23
N ARG A 252 -4.61 -10.85 4.95
CA ARG A 252 -5.46 -11.68 5.81
C ARG A 252 -4.64 -12.29 6.94
N ALA A 253 -5.01 -12.00 8.20
CA ALA A 253 -4.53 -12.80 9.32
C ALA A 253 -5.37 -14.10 9.40
N ARG A 254 -4.73 -15.28 9.36
CA ARG A 254 -5.43 -16.54 9.69
C ARG A 254 -5.57 -16.62 11.21
N ARG A 255 -6.75 -17.07 11.67
CA ARG A 255 -7.14 -17.12 13.10
C ARG A 255 -6.43 -18.19 13.96
N SER A 256 -5.32 -18.77 13.54
CA SER A 256 -4.59 -19.75 14.35
C SER A 256 -3.21 -19.25 14.74
N ALA A 257 -2.78 -19.54 15.96
CA ALA A 257 -1.52 -19.08 16.56
C ALA A 257 -0.22 -19.53 15.83
N ALA A 258 -0.33 -20.45 14.86
CA ALA A 258 0.76 -20.88 13.96
C ALA A 258 0.62 -20.27 12.55
N ALA A 259 -0.27 -19.29 12.38
CA ALA A 259 -0.67 -18.85 11.06
C ALA A 259 0.30 -17.82 10.48
N ARG A 260 1.00 -18.23 9.44
CA ARG A 260 1.66 -17.31 8.51
C ARG A 260 0.63 -16.33 7.97
N VAL A 261 0.99 -15.04 7.94
CA VAL A 261 0.24 -14.01 7.21
C VAL A 261 0.11 -14.49 5.76
N VAL A 262 -1.10 -14.51 5.23
CA VAL A 262 -1.35 -14.96 3.86
C VAL A 262 -1.99 -13.81 3.09
N LEU A 263 -1.47 -13.56 1.89
CA LEU A 263 -2.15 -12.68 0.95
C LEU A 263 -3.42 -13.38 0.44
N GLY A 264 -4.57 -12.69 0.55
CA GLY A 264 -5.82 -13.18 0.00
C GLY A 264 -5.79 -13.20 -1.54
N SER A 265 -6.73 -13.94 -2.16
CA SER A 265 -6.86 -14.01 -3.62
C SER A 265 -6.98 -12.62 -4.27
N THR A 266 -7.74 -11.72 -3.67
CA THR A 266 -7.87 -10.31 -4.13
C THR A 266 -6.52 -9.60 -4.13
N SER A 267 -5.78 -9.63 -3.01
CA SER A 267 -4.47 -8.97 -2.90
C SER A 267 -3.47 -9.59 -3.88
N HIS A 268 -3.49 -10.91 -4.05
CA HIS A 268 -2.66 -11.60 -5.02
C HIS A 268 -2.94 -11.17 -6.46
N THR A 269 -4.22 -11.10 -6.85
CA THR A 269 -4.62 -10.68 -8.20
C THR A 269 -4.27 -9.20 -8.45
N VAL A 270 -4.53 -8.33 -7.47
CA VAL A 270 -4.20 -6.91 -7.58
C VAL A 270 -2.70 -6.70 -7.69
N LEU A 271 -1.88 -7.35 -6.86
CA LEU A 271 -0.42 -7.28 -6.96
C LEU A 271 0.10 -7.71 -8.33
N ARG A 272 -0.54 -8.67 -8.97
CA ARG A 272 -0.13 -9.15 -10.32
C ARG A 272 -0.51 -8.20 -11.46
N HIS A 273 -1.60 -7.47 -11.32
CA HIS A 273 -2.22 -6.77 -12.45
C HIS A 273 -2.43 -5.27 -12.24
N ALA A 274 -2.12 -4.74 -11.06
CA ALA A 274 -2.32 -3.32 -10.78
C ALA A 274 -1.52 -2.44 -11.74
N PRO A 275 -2.15 -1.39 -12.31
CA PRO A 275 -1.48 -0.43 -13.17
C PRO A 275 -0.72 0.66 -12.40
N CYS A 276 -0.86 0.70 -11.08
CA CYS A 276 -0.20 1.63 -10.17
C CYS A 276 0.48 0.89 -9.01
N PRO A 277 1.31 1.54 -8.18
CA PRO A 277 1.86 0.95 -6.98
C PRO A 277 0.79 0.38 -6.04
N VAL A 278 1.12 -0.72 -5.36
CA VAL A 278 0.23 -1.37 -4.39
C VAL A 278 0.89 -1.38 -3.02
N LEU A 279 0.22 -0.82 -2.02
CA LEU A 279 0.67 -0.81 -0.65
C LEU A 279 -0.05 -1.92 0.14
N VAL A 280 0.72 -2.87 0.62
CA VAL A 280 0.24 -3.99 1.43
C VAL A 280 0.48 -3.69 2.90
N VAL A 281 -0.59 -3.72 3.69
CA VAL A 281 -0.56 -3.41 5.13
C VAL A 281 -1.06 -4.61 5.93
N LYS A 282 -0.37 -4.99 6.99
CA LYS A 282 -0.83 -6.09 7.86
C LYS A 282 -2.08 -5.69 8.63
N ARG A 283 -3.11 -6.54 8.56
CA ARG A 283 -4.33 -6.43 9.37
C ARG A 283 -4.08 -6.88 10.81
N GLY A 284 -4.80 -6.26 11.75
CA GLY A 284 -4.86 -6.72 13.14
C GLY A 284 -3.58 -6.54 13.95
N ILE A 285 -2.54 -5.96 13.38
CA ILE A 285 -1.36 -5.51 14.09
C ILE A 285 -1.51 -4.00 14.26
N PRO A 286 -1.54 -3.48 15.50
CA PRO A 286 -1.42 -2.06 15.68
C PRO A 286 -0.15 -1.59 14.97
N LEU A 287 -0.24 -0.53 14.19
CA LEU A 287 0.96 0.12 13.68
C LEU A 287 1.76 0.54 14.90
N THR A 288 2.83 -0.18 15.20
CA THR A 288 3.74 0.10 16.33
C THR A 288 5.03 0.71 15.79
N GLY A 289 5.69 1.46 16.64
CA GLY A 289 6.94 2.11 16.26
C GLY A 289 6.76 3.21 15.22
N PRO A 290 7.80 3.47 14.43
CA PRO A 290 7.88 4.63 13.54
C PRO A 290 6.78 4.71 12.47
N ALA A 291 6.21 3.57 12.06
CA ALA A 291 5.08 3.56 11.12
C ALA A 291 3.78 4.10 11.76
N ALA A 292 3.58 3.87 13.05
CA ALA A 292 2.47 4.45 13.81
C ALA A 292 2.70 5.93 14.09
N GLU A 293 3.91 6.31 14.44
CA GLU A 293 4.30 7.70 14.67
C GLU A 293 4.24 8.52 13.38
N ALA A 294 4.67 7.96 12.25
CA ALA A 294 4.55 8.60 10.95
C ALA A 294 3.08 8.74 10.50
N ALA A 295 2.25 7.76 10.77
CA ALA A 295 0.81 7.86 10.55
C ALA A 295 0.18 8.86 11.55
N ALA A 296 0.71 8.98 12.76
CA ALA A 296 0.26 9.90 13.79
C ALA A 296 0.81 11.33 13.59
N ALA A 297 2.06 11.49 13.17
CA ALA A 297 2.71 12.79 12.97
C ALA A 297 2.11 13.61 11.82
N THR A 298 1.51 12.96 10.84
CA THR A 298 0.73 13.62 9.78
C THR A 298 -0.67 14.03 10.25
N ALA A 299 -1.08 13.60 11.43
CA ALA A 299 -2.34 13.97 12.03
C ALA A 299 -2.07 15.08 13.04
N GLY A 300 -2.54 16.27 12.77
CA GLY A 300 -2.54 17.38 13.73
C GLY A 300 -3.13 16.98 15.10
N PRO A 301 -3.05 17.85 16.11
CA PRO A 301 -3.51 17.52 17.46
C PRO A 301 -4.95 16.99 17.44
N THR A 302 -5.17 15.89 18.15
CA THR A 302 -6.50 15.24 18.29
C THR A 302 -7.55 16.29 18.60
N PRO A 303 -8.57 16.50 17.74
CA PRO A 303 -9.65 17.42 18.07
C PRO A 303 -10.42 16.89 19.30
N PRO A 304 -10.98 17.79 20.14
CA PRO A 304 -11.81 17.37 21.26
C PRO A 304 -13.02 16.55 20.77
N ALA A 305 -13.46 15.61 21.59
CA ALA A 305 -14.57 14.72 21.27
C ALA A 305 -15.79 15.50 20.71
N PRO A 306 -16.41 15.01 19.61
CA PRO A 306 -17.47 15.77 18.96
C PRO A 306 -18.69 15.91 19.85
N VAL A 307 -19.11 17.16 20.07
CA VAL A 307 -20.46 17.47 20.53
C VAL A 307 -21.40 17.08 19.41
N ALA A 308 -22.34 16.19 19.69
CA ALA A 308 -23.32 15.71 18.73
C ALA A 308 -24.09 16.86 18.08
N ARG A 309 -23.88 17.10 16.78
CA ARG A 309 -24.75 17.93 15.95
C ARG A 309 -25.66 17.01 15.14
N PRO A 310 -26.95 17.35 14.96
CA PRO A 310 -27.82 16.57 14.11
C PRO A 310 -27.33 16.64 12.66
N ALA A 311 -27.21 15.47 12.04
CA ALA A 311 -26.72 15.30 10.69
C ALA A 311 -27.69 15.87 9.67
N THR A 312 -27.27 16.89 8.93
CA THR A 312 -27.79 17.15 7.58
C THR A 312 -27.05 16.20 6.63
N PRO A 313 -27.75 15.40 5.84
CA PRO A 313 -27.10 14.50 4.90
C PRO A 313 -26.49 15.31 3.75
N GLU A 314 -25.16 15.35 3.67
CA GLU A 314 -24.45 15.81 2.48
C GLU A 314 -24.64 14.81 1.33
N PRO A 315 -24.72 15.24 0.06
CA PRO A 315 -24.98 14.37 -1.07
C PRO A 315 -23.74 13.55 -1.43
N TRP A 316 -23.60 12.39 -0.85
CA TRP A 316 -22.57 11.43 -1.23
C TRP A 316 -23.08 10.56 -2.38
N THR A 317 -22.38 10.60 -3.49
CA THR A 317 -22.76 9.85 -4.69
C THR A 317 -22.57 8.36 -4.44
N LEU A 318 -23.69 7.65 -4.29
CA LEU A 318 -23.70 6.19 -4.34
C LEU A 318 -23.38 5.78 -5.78
N TYR A 319 -22.17 5.32 -6.05
CA TYR A 319 -21.82 4.81 -7.38
C TYR A 319 -22.53 3.47 -7.60
N VAL A 320 -23.56 3.49 -8.42
CA VAL A 320 -24.22 2.30 -8.95
C VAL A 320 -23.75 2.14 -10.41
N PRO A 321 -22.95 1.12 -10.75
CA PRO A 321 -22.62 0.88 -12.16
C PRO A 321 -23.91 0.56 -12.92
N ASP A 322 -24.19 1.33 -13.98
CA ASP A 322 -25.33 1.13 -14.88
C ASP A 322 -25.05 -0.08 -15.77
N HIS A 323 -25.55 -1.24 -15.38
CA HIS A 323 -25.55 -2.44 -16.20
C HIS A 323 -26.71 -2.42 -17.20
N ARG A 324 -26.67 -1.53 -18.20
CA ARG A 324 -27.51 -1.69 -19.36
C ARG A 324 -26.77 -2.58 -20.39
N PRO A 325 -27.35 -3.69 -20.81
CA PRO A 325 -26.80 -4.45 -21.91
C PRO A 325 -26.86 -3.59 -23.18
N ARG A 326 -25.71 -3.38 -23.81
CA ARG A 326 -25.67 -2.80 -25.14
C ARG A 326 -26.35 -3.78 -26.10
N ARG A 327 -27.38 -3.34 -26.76
CA ARG A 327 -27.99 -4.02 -27.93
C ARG A 327 -27.05 -3.91 -29.13
#